data_3a661a11500e7a0af500f5b1d6e69b20
#
_entry.id   3a661a11500e7a0af500f5b1d6e69b20
#
_cell.length_a   1.000
_cell.length_b   1.000
_cell.length_c   1.000
_cell.angle_alpha   90.00
_cell.angle_beta   90.00
_cell.angle_gamma   90.00
#
_symmetry.space_group_name_H-M   'P 1'
#
loop_
_entity.id
_entity.type
_entity.pdbx_description
1 polymer ?
#
loop_
_entity_poly.entity_id
_entity_poly.type
_entity_poly.pdbx_seq_one_letter_code
_entity_poly.pdbx_strand_id
1 'polypeptide(L)'
;VNQPLLRGACRIGTVGVAFLALSGCFSDNTVKHSIEDYAERLSRVLDTPLPPSFDDSIVRPLPTLADSASLRHNIEPISINLREFYALQDCELGTVVAERNTSLGKSQLPSQRLVHESKLLTVLKECEAALQNEQGSGNEKLADTIASWRKQKTIDYAKTWANLIQGSQELRLALNTPQRLFSVESNKDSLSSVNALFYLTTVNNAANLATPINSSELENQLHIVRSGRLPATLWQTQQTLAHTLSELTHMLSPKLEAVSCPDGRASDQAKILRNVFYLFFIEKIQPVGGLVNQYHYKLSPLWEKWLNEPSLHKELKRYIENQTQEGFAQYSDAMKSHVSLWQQFLGRCNLSPVAPG
;
A
#
# COMPACT_ATOMS: atom_id res chain seq x y z
N VAL A 1 79.69 -30.15 -0.79
CA VAL A 1 80.20 -30.77 0.43
C VAL A 1 79.20 -30.58 1.53
N ASN A 2 78.62 -31.69 1.92
CA ASN A 2 77.94 -32.06 3.18
C ASN A 2 76.88 -31.21 3.84
N GLN A 3 75.72 -31.86 3.94
CA GLN A 3 74.70 -31.74 4.99
C GLN A 3 75.26 -31.93 6.43
N PRO A 4 74.49 -31.67 7.53
CA PRO A 4 73.22 -32.36 7.78
C PRO A 4 72.13 -31.55 8.55
N LEU A 5 70.92 -32.00 8.35
CA LEU A 5 69.75 -32.23 9.23
C LEU A 5 69.76 -31.68 10.67
N LEU A 6 68.74 -30.93 11.03
CA LEU A 6 68.10 -31.09 12.35
C LEU A 6 66.59 -30.83 12.25
N ARG A 7 65.85 -31.87 12.65
CA ARG A 7 64.40 -31.90 12.80
C ARG A 7 63.98 -31.13 14.03
N GLY A 8 63.04 -30.19 13.86
CA GLY A 8 62.30 -29.57 14.96
C GLY A 8 60.80 -29.60 14.66
N ALA A 9 60.13 -30.56 15.29
CA ALA A 9 58.67 -30.71 15.18
C ALA A 9 57.98 -29.63 16.02
N CYS A 10 57.34 -28.70 15.36
CA CYS A 10 56.45 -27.76 16.04
C CYS A 10 55.01 -28.24 15.92
N ARG A 11 54.46 -28.73 17.02
CA ARG A 11 53.03 -29.09 17.15
C ARG A 11 52.24 -27.80 17.18
N ILE A 12 51.56 -27.46 16.09
CA ILE A 12 50.56 -26.40 16.05
C ILE A 12 49.25 -27.01 16.53
N GLY A 13 48.89 -26.66 17.77
CA GLY A 13 47.57 -26.96 18.32
C GLY A 13 46.51 -26.19 17.59
N THR A 14 45.62 -26.88 16.86
CA THR A 14 44.46 -26.33 16.22
C THR A 14 43.42 -25.98 17.31
N VAL A 15 43.35 -24.70 17.72
CA VAL A 15 42.26 -24.19 18.53
C VAL A 15 41.10 -23.99 17.58
N GLY A 16 40.16 -24.93 17.58
CA GLY A 16 38.90 -24.80 16.89
C GLY A 16 38.01 -23.75 17.57
N VAL A 17 37.99 -22.55 17.03
CA VAL A 17 36.98 -21.54 17.41
C VAL A 17 35.65 -21.97 16.77
N ALA A 18 34.84 -22.62 17.58
CA ALA A 18 33.42 -22.84 17.22
C ALA A 18 32.71 -21.50 17.21
N PHE A 19 32.58 -20.89 16.04
CA PHE A 19 31.60 -19.82 15.80
C PHE A 19 30.22 -20.45 15.94
N LEU A 20 29.61 -20.37 17.11
CA LEU A 20 28.19 -20.49 17.30
C LEU A 20 27.55 -19.31 16.53
N ALA A 21 27.15 -19.57 15.30
CA ALA A 21 26.22 -18.72 14.56
C ALA A 21 24.92 -18.70 15.37
N LEU A 22 24.79 -17.75 16.27
CA LEU A 22 23.51 -17.26 16.78
C LEU A 22 22.78 -16.64 15.56
N SER A 23 22.19 -17.51 14.73
CA SER A 23 21.08 -17.14 13.88
C SER A 23 19.94 -16.78 14.85
N GLY A 24 20.00 -15.54 15.35
CA GLY A 24 18.83 -14.91 15.94
C GLY A 24 17.75 -14.96 14.86
N CYS A 25 16.78 -15.85 15.04
CA CYS A 25 15.51 -15.70 14.39
C CYS A 25 15.04 -14.29 14.80
N PHE A 26 15.20 -13.33 13.89
CA PHE A 26 14.38 -12.15 13.92
C PHE A 26 12.95 -12.68 13.74
N SER A 27 12.31 -13.02 14.86
CA SER A 27 10.88 -13.22 14.88
C SER A 27 10.32 -11.90 14.37
N ASP A 28 9.74 -11.93 13.18
CA ASP A 28 8.92 -10.84 12.68
C ASP A 28 7.87 -10.59 13.78
N ASN A 29 8.11 -9.57 14.59
CA ASN A 29 7.26 -9.21 15.72
C ASN A 29 6.00 -8.54 15.16
N THR A 30 5.31 -9.28 14.31
CA THR A 30 4.10 -8.87 13.63
C THR A 30 2.94 -8.91 14.61
N VAL A 31 1.93 -8.11 14.37
CA VAL A 31 0.68 -8.17 15.14
C VAL A 31 0.06 -9.58 15.14
N LYS A 32 0.33 -10.40 14.13
CA LYS A 32 -0.08 -11.81 14.06
C LYS A 32 0.38 -12.56 15.30
N HIS A 33 1.66 -12.57 15.59
CA HIS A 33 2.22 -13.28 16.76
C HIS A 33 1.67 -12.73 18.08
N SER A 34 1.49 -11.40 18.17
CA SER A 34 0.90 -10.79 19.36
C SER A 34 -0.56 -11.22 19.60
N ILE A 35 -1.34 -11.39 18.53
CA ILE A 35 -2.72 -11.87 18.60
C ILE A 35 -2.75 -13.36 19.01
N GLU A 36 -1.89 -14.19 18.42
CA GLU A 36 -1.77 -15.61 18.73
C GLU A 36 -1.40 -15.80 20.21
N ASP A 37 -0.36 -15.13 20.70
CA ASP A 37 0.04 -15.11 22.10
C ASP A 37 -1.10 -14.69 23.05
N TYR A 38 -1.81 -13.63 22.68
CA TYR A 38 -2.93 -13.11 23.45
C TYR A 38 -4.06 -14.14 23.54
N ALA A 39 -4.46 -14.70 22.43
CA ALA A 39 -5.52 -15.69 22.32
C ALA A 39 -5.20 -16.97 23.12
N GLU A 40 -3.98 -17.51 22.96
CA GLU A 40 -3.55 -18.70 23.71
C GLU A 40 -3.54 -18.51 25.23
N ARG A 41 -3.13 -17.33 25.72
CA ARG A 41 -3.14 -17.03 27.14
C ARG A 41 -4.55 -16.92 27.69
N LEU A 42 -5.45 -16.29 26.94
CA LEU A 42 -6.86 -16.22 27.31
C LEU A 42 -7.50 -17.61 27.35
N SER A 43 -7.24 -18.43 26.33
CA SER A 43 -7.70 -19.82 26.26
C SER A 43 -7.27 -20.62 27.50
N ARG A 44 -5.99 -20.53 27.88
CA ARG A 44 -5.45 -21.23 29.08
C ARG A 44 -6.04 -20.75 30.39
N VAL A 45 -6.18 -19.42 30.58
CA VAL A 45 -6.70 -18.87 31.84
C VAL A 45 -8.20 -19.15 32.01
N LEU A 46 -8.95 -19.21 30.92
CA LEU A 46 -10.39 -19.45 30.93
C LEU A 46 -10.78 -20.93 30.71
N ASP A 47 -9.79 -21.79 30.54
CA ASP A 47 -10.00 -23.22 30.22
C ASP A 47 -11.03 -23.40 29.09
N THR A 48 -10.77 -22.73 27.97
CA THR A 48 -11.70 -22.64 26.82
C THR A 48 -10.92 -22.76 25.49
N PRO A 49 -11.34 -23.66 24.59
CA PRO A 49 -10.67 -23.81 23.29
C PRO A 49 -10.76 -22.51 22.49
N LEU A 50 -9.73 -22.27 21.66
CA LEU A 50 -9.75 -21.15 20.71
C LEU A 50 -10.84 -21.37 19.65
N PRO A 51 -11.34 -20.28 19.05
CA PRO A 51 -12.22 -20.39 17.90
C PRO A 51 -11.53 -21.15 16.75
N PRO A 52 -12.26 -21.97 15.97
CA PRO A 52 -11.66 -22.75 14.86
C PRO A 52 -10.92 -21.89 13.82
N SER A 53 -11.28 -20.62 13.71
CA SER A 53 -10.60 -19.67 12.82
C SER A 53 -9.12 -19.40 13.18
N PHE A 54 -8.68 -19.82 14.38
CA PHE A 54 -7.29 -19.73 14.82
C PHE A 54 -6.44 -20.96 14.46
N ASP A 55 -7.07 -22.06 14.03
CA ASP A 55 -6.37 -23.34 13.76
C ASP A 55 -5.54 -23.27 12.46
N ASP A 56 -6.02 -22.61 11.40
CA ASP A 56 -5.35 -22.53 10.10
C ASP A 56 -4.47 -21.30 9.97
N SER A 57 -5.11 -20.14 9.91
CA SER A 57 -4.44 -18.83 9.84
C SER A 57 -5.40 -17.73 10.24
N ILE A 58 -4.96 -16.90 11.17
CA ILE A 58 -5.69 -15.70 11.56
C ILE A 58 -5.59 -14.58 10.53
N VAL A 59 -4.61 -14.65 9.62
CA VAL A 59 -4.40 -13.63 8.58
C VAL A 59 -5.43 -13.81 7.47
N ARG A 60 -6.23 -12.77 7.24
CA ARG A 60 -7.25 -12.77 6.20
C ARG A 60 -6.70 -12.25 4.87
N PRO A 61 -6.85 -12.98 3.77
CA PRO A 61 -6.44 -12.50 2.46
C PRO A 61 -7.33 -11.32 2.03
N LEU A 62 -6.73 -10.38 1.29
CA LEU A 62 -7.51 -9.32 0.65
C LEU A 62 -8.40 -9.90 -0.45
N PRO A 63 -9.58 -9.29 -0.73
CA PRO A 63 -10.39 -9.63 -1.88
C PRO A 63 -9.59 -9.49 -3.18
N THR A 64 -9.93 -10.25 -4.20
CA THR A 64 -9.24 -10.19 -5.49
C THR A 64 -9.54 -8.86 -6.18
N LEU A 65 -8.49 -8.14 -6.56
CA LEU A 65 -8.61 -6.97 -7.43
C LEU A 65 -8.89 -7.43 -8.87
N ALA A 66 -9.83 -6.81 -9.55
CA ALA A 66 -10.17 -7.11 -10.95
C ALA A 66 -8.94 -7.11 -11.86
N ASP A 67 -8.93 -7.96 -12.88
CA ASP A 67 -7.79 -8.08 -13.79
C ASP A 67 -7.46 -6.77 -14.51
N SER A 68 -6.17 -6.51 -14.74
CA SER A 68 -5.69 -5.26 -15.34
C SER A 68 -6.21 -5.05 -16.77
N ALA A 69 -6.39 -6.14 -17.53
CA ALA A 69 -6.93 -6.05 -18.88
C ALA A 69 -8.39 -5.59 -18.89
N SER A 70 -9.19 -6.02 -17.89
CA SER A 70 -10.59 -5.60 -17.75
C SER A 70 -10.76 -4.15 -17.30
N LEU A 71 -9.74 -3.59 -16.64
CA LEU A 71 -9.75 -2.19 -16.16
C LEU A 71 -9.17 -1.21 -17.18
N ARG A 72 -8.55 -1.71 -18.25
CA ARG A 72 -7.81 -0.90 -19.21
C ARG A 72 -8.74 -0.10 -20.12
N HIS A 73 -8.53 1.22 -20.18
CA HIS A 73 -9.14 2.06 -21.22
C HIS A 73 -8.47 1.83 -22.56
N ASN A 74 -9.28 1.62 -23.60
CA ASN A 74 -8.82 1.71 -24.97
C ASN A 74 -8.70 3.20 -25.35
N ILE A 75 -7.56 3.58 -25.90
CA ILE A 75 -7.28 4.95 -26.37
C ILE A 75 -7.00 4.85 -27.86
N GLU A 76 -7.92 5.38 -28.65
CA GLU A 76 -7.79 5.38 -30.10
C GLU A 76 -6.61 6.26 -30.54
N PRO A 77 -5.74 5.76 -31.43
CA PRO A 77 -4.63 6.54 -31.92
C PRO A 77 -5.13 7.66 -32.84
N ILE A 78 -4.55 8.85 -32.71
CA ILE A 78 -4.69 9.89 -33.69
C ILE A 78 -3.77 9.55 -34.88
N SER A 79 -4.34 9.40 -36.05
CA SER A 79 -3.58 9.17 -37.28
C SER A 79 -3.26 10.51 -37.96
N ILE A 80 -2.02 10.68 -38.38
CA ILE A 80 -1.59 11.79 -39.19
C ILE A 80 -1.11 11.26 -40.55
N ASN A 81 -1.42 11.98 -41.61
CA ASN A 81 -0.92 11.63 -42.94
C ASN A 81 0.51 12.18 -43.17
N LEU A 82 1.16 11.71 -44.22
CA LEU A 82 2.55 12.07 -44.51
C LEU A 82 2.74 13.58 -44.75
N ARG A 83 1.77 14.25 -45.37
CA ARG A 83 1.80 15.70 -45.59
C ARG A 83 1.73 16.48 -44.29
N GLU A 84 0.82 16.10 -43.40
CA GLU A 84 0.71 16.66 -42.04
C GLU A 84 2.00 16.42 -41.24
N PHE A 85 2.58 15.23 -41.35
CA PHE A 85 3.84 14.92 -40.68
C PHE A 85 5.00 15.82 -41.15
N TYR A 86 5.12 16.04 -42.46
CA TYR A 86 6.14 16.95 -42.97
C TYR A 86 5.90 18.41 -42.56
N ALA A 87 4.66 18.84 -42.42
CA ALA A 87 4.34 20.19 -41.97
C ALA A 87 4.66 20.40 -40.44
N LEU A 88 4.91 19.32 -39.67
CA LEU A 88 5.30 19.38 -38.26
C LEU A 88 6.83 19.45 -38.06
N GLN A 89 7.65 19.43 -39.12
CA GLN A 89 9.11 19.37 -39.00
C GLN A 89 9.72 20.64 -38.38
N ASP A 90 9.05 21.78 -38.50
CA ASP A 90 9.50 23.05 -37.96
C ASP A 90 9.24 23.20 -36.45
N CYS A 91 8.53 22.24 -35.84
CA CYS A 91 8.35 22.19 -34.40
C CYS A 91 8.70 20.79 -33.82
N GLU A 92 9.06 20.70 -32.53
CA GLU A 92 9.46 19.47 -31.86
C GLU A 92 8.38 18.35 -31.93
N LEU A 93 7.14 18.71 -32.27
CA LEU A 93 6.01 17.80 -32.40
C LEU A 93 6.29 16.66 -33.38
N GLY A 94 6.94 16.92 -34.50
CA GLY A 94 7.35 15.90 -35.48
C GLY A 94 8.24 14.82 -34.86
N THR A 95 9.22 15.22 -34.04
CA THR A 95 10.12 14.32 -33.34
C THR A 95 9.37 13.45 -32.34
N VAL A 96 8.52 14.04 -31.48
CA VAL A 96 7.76 13.32 -30.44
C VAL A 96 6.79 12.32 -31.09
N VAL A 97 6.15 12.68 -32.21
CA VAL A 97 5.28 11.75 -32.94
C VAL A 97 6.09 10.61 -33.58
N ALA A 98 7.28 10.88 -34.11
CA ALA A 98 8.16 9.84 -34.66
C ALA A 98 8.62 8.85 -33.59
N GLU A 99 9.02 9.31 -32.42
CA GLU A 99 9.40 8.45 -31.27
C GLU A 99 8.31 7.42 -30.96
N ARG A 100 7.04 7.83 -30.99
CA ARG A 100 5.89 6.94 -30.68
C ARG A 100 5.70 5.86 -31.74
N ASN A 101 6.07 6.10 -32.99
CA ASN A 101 5.89 5.17 -34.10
C ASN A 101 6.97 4.08 -34.17
N THR A 102 8.01 4.16 -33.35
CA THR A 102 9.03 3.10 -33.24
C THR A 102 8.46 1.84 -32.56
N SER A 103 9.14 0.71 -32.72
CA SER A 103 8.78 -0.54 -32.03
C SER A 103 8.80 -0.38 -30.52
N LEU A 104 9.80 0.34 -29.98
CA LEU A 104 9.90 0.65 -28.55
C LEU A 104 8.75 1.56 -28.09
N GLY A 105 8.44 2.60 -28.87
CA GLY A 105 7.32 3.49 -28.56
C GLY A 105 5.95 2.79 -28.52
N LYS A 106 5.77 1.71 -29.30
CA LYS A 106 4.53 0.94 -29.32
C LYS A 106 4.38 -0.01 -28.11
N SER A 107 5.50 -0.44 -27.50
CA SER A 107 5.55 -1.38 -26.38
C SER A 107 5.79 -0.73 -25.00
N GLN A 108 5.54 0.58 -24.88
CA GLN A 108 5.76 1.34 -23.65
C GLN A 108 4.95 0.79 -22.46
N LEU A 109 5.59 0.76 -21.29
CA LEU A 109 4.91 0.55 -20.00
C LEU A 109 3.94 1.72 -19.71
N PRO A 110 2.94 1.52 -18.84
CA PRO A 110 1.98 2.57 -18.51
C PRO A 110 2.62 3.88 -18.04
N SER A 111 3.70 3.83 -17.27
CA SER A 111 4.47 4.99 -16.80
C SER A 111 5.14 5.73 -17.95
N GLN A 112 5.85 5.01 -18.81
CA GLN A 112 6.50 5.57 -20.01
C GLN A 112 5.46 6.19 -20.97
N ARG A 113 4.29 5.55 -21.08
CA ARG A 113 3.20 6.08 -21.86
C ARG A 113 2.68 7.40 -21.31
N LEU A 114 2.52 7.52 -20.00
CA LEU A 114 2.07 8.76 -19.35
C LEU A 114 3.10 9.89 -19.54
N VAL A 115 4.40 9.60 -19.36
CA VAL A 115 5.49 10.55 -19.62
C VAL A 115 5.46 11.05 -21.07
N HIS A 116 5.33 10.13 -22.03
CA HIS A 116 5.23 10.48 -23.45
C HIS A 116 4.02 11.37 -23.77
N GLU A 117 2.82 11.02 -23.24
CA GLU A 117 1.62 11.84 -23.45
C GLU A 117 1.73 13.23 -22.79
N SER A 118 2.43 13.34 -21.64
CA SER A 118 2.70 14.65 -21.02
C SER A 118 3.61 15.51 -21.90
N LYS A 119 4.69 14.93 -22.45
CA LYS A 119 5.57 15.61 -23.42
C LYS A 119 4.81 16.01 -24.65
N LEU A 120 3.99 15.11 -25.19
CA LEU A 120 3.18 15.37 -26.39
C LEU A 120 2.22 16.57 -26.19
N LEU A 121 1.55 16.66 -25.04
CA LEU A 121 0.65 17.78 -24.72
C LEU A 121 1.40 19.11 -24.64
N THR A 122 2.59 19.13 -24.07
CA THR A 122 3.44 20.32 -23.97
C THR A 122 3.84 20.80 -25.37
N VAL A 123 4.39 19.91 -26.20
CA VAL A 123 4.84 20.29 -27.54
C VAL A 123 3.68 20.61 -28.50
N LEU A 124 2.49 20.01 -28.33
CA LEU A 124 1.28 20.42 -29.05
C LEU A 124 0.91 21.87 -28.75
N LYS A 125 0.95 22.27 -27.49
CA LYS A 125 0.67 23.64 -27.07
C LYS A 125 1.69 24.63 -27.63
N GLU A 126 2.97 24.30 -27.57
CA GLU A 126 4.05 25.15 -28.08
C GLU A 126 3.99 25.31 -29.60
N CYS A 127 3.76 24.22 -30.33
CA CYS A 127 3.64 24.22 -31.77
C CYS A 127 2.42 25.01 -32.27
N GLU A 128 1.25 24.85 -31.59
CA GLU A 128 0.04 25.65 -31.86
C GLU A 128 0.31 27.15 -31.69
N ALA A 129 0.96 27.56 -30.59
CA ALA A 129 1.27 28.94 -30.31
C ALA A 129 2.26 29.53 -31.32
N ALA A 130 3.28 28.77 -31.76
CA ALA A 130 4.24 29.20 -32.78
C ALA A 130 3.54 29.48 -34.10
N LEU A 131 2.69 28.56 -34.56
CA LEU A 131 1.96 28.70 -35.82
C LEU A 131 0.96 29.85 -35.86
N GLN A 132 0.33 30.15 -34.70
CA GLN A 132 -0.58 31.30 -34.57
C GLN A 132 0.14 32.64 -34.63
N ASN A 133 1.43 32.70 -34.29
CA ASN A 133 2.24 33.91 -34.38
C ASN A 133 2.83 34.15 -35.79
N GLU A 134 2.85 33.12 -36.64
CA GLU A 134 3.34 33.23 -38.02
C GLU A 134 2.18 33.56 -38.98
N GLN A 135 2.33 34.66 -39.75
CA GLN A 135 1.31 35.07 -40.71
C GLN A 135 1.39 34.19 -41.98
N GLY A 136 0.34 33.40 -42.26
CA GLY A 136 0.20 32.62 -43.48
C GLY A 136 -1.04 31.72 -43.48
N SER A 137 -1.82 31.67 -44.54
CA SER A 137 -3.07 30.87 -44.64
C SER A 137 -2.88 29.36 -44.53
N GLY A 138 -1.64 28.85 -44.74
CA GLY A 138 -1.28 27.44 -44.53
C GLY A 138 -1.10 27.11 -43.05
N ASN A 139 -0.54 28.03 -42.28
CA ASN A 139 -0.27 27.87 -40.84
C ASN A 139 -1.54 27.88 -40.02
N GLU A 140 -2.55 28.68 -40.41
CA GLU A 140 -3.86 28.73 -39.71
C GLU A 140 -4.56 27.38 -39.71
N LYS A 141 -4.65 26.69 -40.86
CA LYS A 141 -5.26 25.36 -40.97
C LYS A 141 -4.51 24.28 -40.15
N LEU A 142 -3.18 24.37 -40.13
CA LEU A 142 -2.35 23.46 -39.35
C LEU A 142 -2.53 23.72 -37.85
N ALA A 143 -2.57 24.99 -37.44
CA ALA A 143 -2.82 25.38 -36.06
C ALA A 143 -4.18 24.86 -35.57
N ASP A 144 -5.24 24.99 -36.37
CA ASP A 144 -6.57 24.43 -36.05
C ASP A 144 -6.55 22.91 -35.90
N THR A 145 -5.81 22.23 -36.75
CA THR A 145 -5.63 20.77 -36.68
C THR A 145 -4.91 20.38 -35.41
N ILE A 146 -3.82 21.06 -35.02
CA ILE A 146 -3.06 20.83 -33.80
C ILE A 146 -3.93 21.12 -32.55
N ALA A 147 -4.72 22.20 -32.60
CA ALA A 147 -5.68 22.53 -31.50
C ALA A 147 -6.69 21.39 -31.29
N SER A 148 -7.20 20.79 -32.37
CA SER A 148 -8.09 19.64 -32.33
C SER A 148 -7.41 18.43 -31.71
N TRP A 149 -6.19 18.10 -32.10
CA TRP A 149 -5.40 17.00 -31.52
C TRP A 149 -5.10 17.25 -30.06
N ARG A 150 -4.72 18.46 -29.68
CA ARG A 150 -4.46 18.82 -28.28
C ARG A 150 -5.71 18.64 -27.42
N LYS A 151 -6.88 19.06 -27.91
CA LYS A 151 -8.16 18.86 -27.21
C LYS A 151 -8.45 17.36 -26.97
N GLN A 152 -8.31 16.53 -28.02
CA GLN A 152 -8.50 15.08 -27.90
C GLN A 152 -7.48 14.44 -26.94
N LYS A 153 -6.21 14.81 -27.05
CA LYS A 153 -5.13 14.30 -26.20
C LYS A 153 -5.29 14.71 -24.73
N THR A 154 -5.84 15.88 -24.47
CA THR A 154 -6.19 16.29 -23.08
C THR A 154 -7.25 15.36 -22.46
N ILE A 155 -8.26 14.96 -23.24
CA ILE A 155 -9.27 13.99 -22.80
C ILE A 155 -8.65 12.60 -22.58
N ASP A 156 -7.79 12.16 -23.50
CA ASP A 156 -7.16 10.84 -23.44
C ASP A 156 -6.06 10.75 -22.37
N TYR A 157 -5.52 11.89 -21.93
CA TYR A 157 -4.53 11.94 -20.87
C TYR A 157 -5.06 11.38 -19.56
N ALA A 158 -6.29 11.74 -19.16
CA ALA A 158 -6.93 11.20 -17.96
C ALA A 158 -7.09 9.68 -18.04
N LYS A 159 -7.41 9.12 -19.23
CA LYS A 159 -7.47 7.66 -19.44
C LYS A 159 -6.09 7.02 -19.37
N THR A 160 -5.05 7.71 -19.89
CA THR A 160 -3.66 7.23 -19.82
C THR A 160 -3.19 7.16 -18.37
N TRP A 161 -3.48 8.20 -17.59
CA TRP A 161 -3.22 8.20 -16.15
C TRP A 161 -4.00 7.09 -15.43
N ALA A 162 -5.28 6.92 -15.73
CA ALA A 162 -6.08 5.84 -15.15
C ALA A 162 -5.49 4.45 -15.49
N ASN A 163 -5.00 4.24 -16.70
CA ASN A 163 -4.31 3.01 -17.09
C ASN A 163 -3.01 2.77 -16.29
N LEU A 164 -2.30 3.84 -15.86
CA LEU A 164 -1.18 3.71 -14.95
C LEU A 164 -1.67 3.26 -13.55
N ILE A 165 -2.67 3.93 -12.99
CA ILE A 165 -3.15 3.65 -11.63
C ILE A 165 -3.72 2.23 -11.51
N GLN A 166 -4.54 1.81 -12.47
CA GLN A 166 -5.29 0.56 -12.38
C GLN A 166 -4.61 -0.63 -13.07
N GLY A 167 -3.60 -0.36 -13.91
CA GLY A 167 -2.95 -1.38 -14.73
C GLY A 167 -1.48 -1.63 -14.44
N SER A 168 -0.74 -0.69 -13.83
CA SER A 168 0.68 -0.89 -13.56
C SER A 168 0.91 -1.95 -12.48
N GLN A 169 2.02 -2.71 -12.62
CA GLN A 169 2.38 -3.76 -11.66
C GLN A 169 2.62 -3.17 -10.27
N GLU A 170 3.21 -1.99 -10.20
CA GLU A 170 3.55 -1.28 -8.98
C GLU A 170 2.31 -1.00 -8.14
N LEU A 171 1.29 -0.41 -8.75
CA LEU A 171 0.04 -0.09 -8.07
C LEU A 171 -0.76 -1.36 -7.73
N ARG A 172 -0.80 -2.34 -8.61
CA ARG A 172 -1.50 -3.60 -8.34
C ARG A 172 -0.90 -4.34 -7.15
N LEU A 173 0.42 -4.40 -7.04
CA LEU A 173 1.10 -4.95 -5.87
C LEU A 173 0.81 -4.13 -4.61
N ALA A 174 0.84 -2.81 -4.72
CA ALA A 174 0.60 -1.92 -3.58
C ALA A 174 -0.83 -1.97 -3.05
N LEU A 175 -1.81 -2.22 -3.91
CA LEU A 175 -3.23 -2.27 -3.54
C LEU A 175 -3.71 -3.66 -3.11
N ASN A 176 -3.10 -4.75 -3.60
CA ASN A 176 -3.67 -6.08 -3.41
C ASN A 176 -2.69 -7.15 -2.90
N THR A 177 -1.39 -6.88 -2.81
CA THR A 177 -0.41 -7.87 -2.41
C THR A 177 0.40 -7.37 -1.22
N PRO A 178 -0.08 -7.52 0.02
CA PRO A 178 0.66 -7.13 1.21
C PRO A 178 1.93 -7.98 1.36
N GLN A 179 2.96 -7.41 1.94
CA GLN A 179 4.19 -8.15 2.28
C GLN A 179 4.11 -8.77 3.67
N ARG A 180 3.50 -8.03 4.61
CA ARG A 180 3.40 -8.37 6.04
C ARG A 180 2.25 -7.58 6.65
N LEU A 181 1.85 -7.92 7.87
CA LEU A 181 0.99 -7.06 8.68
C LEU A 181 1.79 -5.89 9.29
N PHE A 182 1.13 -4.85 9.75
CA PHE A 182 1.79 -3.76 10.47
C PHE A 182 2.52 -4.27 11.71
N SER A 183 3.66 -3.63 11.98
CA SER A 183 4.39 -3.71 13.22
C SER A 183 4.74 -2.30 13.69
N VAL A 184 4.71 -2.05 14.97
CA VAL A 184 5.10 -0.76 15.56
C VAL A 184 6.54 -0.39 15.21
N GLU A 185 7.41 -1.39 15.13
CA GLU A 185 8.85 -1.21 14.89
C GLU A 185 9.20 -0.96 13.41
N SER A 186 8.36 -1.36 12.47
CA SER A 186 8.70 -1.40 11.05
C SER A 186 7.79 -0.57 10.14
N ASN A 187 7.45 0.65 10.55
CA ASN A 187 6.61 1.54 9.72
C ASN A 187 7.38 2.73 9.09
N LYS A 188 8.71 2.71 9.11
CA LYS A 188 9.56 3.85 8.70
C LYS A 188 9.28 4.34 7.27
N ASP A 189 8.99 3.43 6.35
CA ASP A 189 8.78 3.75 4.93
C ASP A 189 7.32 4.11 4.58
N SER A 190 6.42 4.04 5.57
CA SER A 190 4.99 4.26 5.32
C SER A 190 4.67 5.71 4.95
N LEU A 191 5.39 6.69 5.51
CA LEU A 191 5.19 8.09 5.14
C LEU A 191 5.67 8.39 3.71
N SER A 192 6.78 7.80 3.29
CA SER A 192 7.28 7.91 1.91
C SER A 192 6.27 7.33 0.93
N SER A 193 5.64 6.18 1.28
CA SER A 193 4.57 5.58 0.47
C SER A 193 3.32 6.47 0.38
N VAL A 194 2.94 7.14 1.47
CA VAL A 194 1.84 8.14 1.45
C VAL A 194 2.16 9.26 0.46
N ASN A 195 3.35 9.86 0.57
CA ASN A 195 3.77 10.96 -0.31
C ASN A 195 3.83 10.54 -1.77
N ALA A 196 4.33 9.34 -2.05
CA ALA A 196 4.40 8.79 -3.40
C ALA A 196 3.01 8.58 -4.02
N LEU A 197 2.04 8.07 -3.25
CA LEU A 197 0.65 7.93 -3.72
C LEU A 197 0.00 9.30 -4.01
N PHE A 198 0.25 10.31 -3.18
CA PHE A 198 -0.23 11.66 -3.45
C PHE A 198 0.43 12.27 -4.69
N TYR A 199 1.72 12.06 -4.92
CA TYR A 199 2.40 12.48 -6.15
C TYR A 199 1.71 11.90 -7.39
N LEU A 200 1.36 10.61 -7.40
CA LEU A 200 0.65 9.98 -8.51
C LEU A 200 -0.71 10.63 -8.81
N THR A 201 -1.33 11.25 -7.82
CA THR A 201 -2.56 12.03 -8.02
C THR A 201 -2.28 13.39 -8.68
N THR A 202 -1.16 14.03 -8.35
CA THR A 202 -0.81 15.35 -8.90
C THR A 202 -0.51 15.30 -10.39
N VAL A 203 0.05 14.18 -10.88
CA VAL A 203 0.37 14.01 -12.31
C VAL A 203 -0.84 13.75 -13.21
N ASN A 204 -2.06 13.70 -12.67
CA ASN A 204 -3.32 13.62 -13.46
C ASN A 204 -3.77 14.96 -14.04
N ASN A 205 -3.04 16.03 -13.88
CA ASN A 205 -3.51 17.35 -14.28
C ASN A 205 -2.94 17.78 -15.65
N ALA A 206 -3.56 17.29 -16.74
CA ALA A 206 -3.17 17.66 -18.11
C ALA A 206 -3.28 19.16 -18.41
N ALA A 207 -4.24 19.85 -17.80
CA ALA A 207 -4.47 21.28 -18.05
C ALA A 207 -3.34 22.17 -17.51
N ASN A 208 -2.65 21.72 -16.47
CA ASN A 208 -1.60 22.46 -15.76
C ASN A 208 -0.19 21.93 -16.06
N LEU A 209 -0.01 21.08 -17.06
CA LEU A 209 1.32 20.65 -17.50
C LEU A 209 2.07 21.84 -18.10
N ALA A 210 2.76 22.59 -17.24
CA ALA A 210 3.69 23.64 -17.66
C ALA A 210 4.99 23.04 -18.20
N THR A 211 5.35 21.85 -17.72
CA THR A 211 6.51 21.06 -18.12
C THR A 211 6.13 19.58 -18.19
N PRO A 212 6.81 18.78 -19.07
CA PRO A 212 6.60 17.34 -19.11
C PRO A 212 6.89 16.68 -17.75
N ILE A 213 6.23 15.56 -17.49
CA ILE A 213 6.52 14.74 -16.30
C ILE A 213 7.98 14.28 -16.34
N ASN A 214 8.69 14.45 -15.22
CA ASN A 214 10.02 13.89 -15.06
C ASN A 214 9.92 12.35 -14.92
N SER A 215 10.48 11.65 -15.92
CA SER A 215 10.43 10.17 -15.98
C SER A 215 11.10 9.53 -14.77
N SER A 216 12.28 10.00 -14.38
CA SER A 216 13.03 9.44 -13.25
C SER A 216 12.29 9.62 -11.92
N GLU A 217 11.63 10.76 -11.75
CA GLU A 217 10.82 11.03 -10.55
C GLU A 217 9.59 10.12 -10.52
N LEU A 218 8.86 9.98 -11.63
CA LEU A 218 7.70 9.08 -11.71
C LEU A 218 8.09 7.63 -11.38
N GLU A 219 9.16 7.13 -11.98
CA GLU A 219 9.64 5.75 -11.72
C GLU A 219 10.09 5.57 -10.26
N ASN A 220 10.74 6.58 -9.66
CA ASN A 220 11.11 6.56 -8.25
C ASN A 220 9.88 6.47 -7.34
N GLN A 221 8.85 7.27 -7.61
CA GLN A 221 7.61 7.24 -6.83
C GLN A 221 6.86 5.91 -6.99
N LEU A 222 6.82 5.34 -8.19
CA LEU A 222 6.26 4.01 -8.42
C LEU A 222 7.05 2.92 -7.69
N HIS A 223 8.38 3.01 -7.67
CA HIS A 223 9.23 2.10 -6.91
C HIS A 223 8.93 2.16 -5.40
N ILE A 224 8.78 3.37 -4.82
CA ILE A 224 8.42 3.56 -3.41
C ILE A 224 7.06 2.91 -3.12
N VAL A 225 6.06 3.13 -3.95
CA VAL A 225 4.71 2.54 -3.81
C VAL A 225 4.77 1.01 -3.88
N ARG A 226 5.51 0.46 -4.85
CA ARG A 226 5.70 -0.99 -5.02
C ARG A 226 6.41 -1.62 -3.83
N SER A 227 7.46 -0.98 -3.32
CA SER A 227 8.28 -1.49 -2.22
C SER A 227 7.55 -1.41 -0.88
N GLY A 228 6.84 -0.32 -0.63
CA GLY A 228 6.13 -0.10 0.64
C GLY A 228 4.83 -0.88 0.76
N ARG A 229 4.09 -1.07 -0.34
CA ARG A 229 2.77 -1.75 -0.38
C ARG A 229 1.82 -1.33 0.74
N LEU A 230 1.88 -0.04 1.11
CA LEU A 230 1.19 0.49 2.28
C LEU A 230 -0.33 0.23 2.27
N PRO A 231 -1.10 0.47 1.17
CA PRO A 231 -2.53 0.21 1.17
C PRO A 231 -2.87 -1.26 1.44
N ALA A 232 -2.21 -2.20 0.77
CA ALA A 232 -2.46 -3.62 0.96
C ALA A 232 -2.10 -4.07 2.39
N THR A 233 -0.98 -3.59 2.94
CA THR A 233 -0.56 -3.87 4.32
C THR A 233 -1.57 -3.32 5.33
N LEU A 234 -2.03 -2.08 5.13
CA LEU A 234 -3.05 -1.44 5.95
C LEU A 234 -4.35 -2.25 5.98
N TRP A 235 -4.88 -2.55 4.81
CA TRP A 235 -6.16 -3.24 4.68
C TRP A 235 -6.12 -4.69 5.18
N GLN A 236 -5.02 -5.42 4.93
CA GLN A 236 -4.88 -6.77 5.47
C GLN A 236 -4.77 -6.76 7.00
N THR A 237 -4.02 -5.80 7.58
CA THR A 237 -3.93 -5.66 9.04
C THR A 237 -5.29 -5.31 9.64
N GLN A 238 -6.01 -4.39 9.03
CA GLN A 238 -7.37 -3.99 9.40
C GLN A 238 -8.33 -5.19 9.40
N GLN A 239 -8.37 -5.98 8.33
CA GLN A 239 -9.24 -7.15 8.23
C GLN A 239 -8.85 -8.25 9.23
N THR A 240 -7.55 -8.46 9.45
CA THR A 240 -7.07 -9.43 10.43
C THR A 240 -7.49 -9.03 11.84
N LEU A 241 -7.30 -7.76 12.23
CA LEU A 241 -7.75 -7.25 13.53
C LEU A 241 -9.27 -7.31 13.68
N ALA A 242 -10.01 -6.91 12.65
CA ALA A 242 -11.47 -6.98 12.66
C ALA A 242 -11.98 -8.39 12.97
N HIS A 243 -11.48 -9.37 12.19
CA HIS A 243 -11.89 -10.75 12.34
C HIS A 243 -11.48 -11.35 13.70
N THR A 244 -10.19 -11.26 14.04
CA THR A 244 -9.66 -11.91 15.24
C THR A 244 -10.21 -11.33 16.53
N LEU A 245 -10.37 -10.00 16.62
CA LEU A 245 -10.96 -9.38 17.81
C LEU A 245 -12.45 -9.64 17.93
N SER A 246 -13.19 -9.75 16.82
CA SER A 246 -14.60 -10.16 16.86
C SER A 246 -14.75 -11.57 17.39
N GLU A 247 -13.98 -12.53 16.89
CA GLU A 247 -13.98 -13.93 17.34
C GLU A 247 -13.60 -14.04 18.81
N LEU A 248 -12.53 -13.35 19.24
CA LEU A 248 -12.13 -13.33 20.64
C LEU A 248 -13.18 -12.69 21.54
N THR A 249 -13.80 -11.60 21.10
CA THR A 249 -14.85 -10.91 21.87
C THR A 249 -16.05 -11.84 22.09
N HIS A 250 -16.46 -12.55 21.03
CA HIS A 250 -17.55 -13.53 21.11
C HIS A 250 -17.21 -14.69 22.07
N MET A 251 -15.99 -15.24 21.99
CA MET A 251 -15.53 -16.29 22.90
C MET A 251 -15.46 -15.81 24.36
N LEU A 252 -14.97 -14.59 24.57
CA LEU A 252 -14.71 -14.03 25.90
C LEU A 252 -15.98 -13.61 26.63
N SER A 253 -16.99 -13.11 25.93
CA SER A 253 -18.18 -12.51 26.57
C SER A 253 -18.81 -13.41 27.62
N PRO A 254 -19.25 -14.66 27.36
CA PRO A 254 -19.85 -15.51 28.37
C PRO A 254 -18.84 -15.97 29.42
N LYS A 255 -17.57 -16.04 29.09
CA LYS A 255 -16.53 -16.51 30.01
C LYS A 255 -16.14 -15.44 31.02
N LEU A 256 -16.00 -14.19 30.60
CA LEU A 256 -15.73 -13.08 31.52
C LEU A 256 -16.92 -12.81 32.44
N GLU A 257 -18.16 -13.01 31.98
CA GLU A 257 -19.36 -12.93 32.84
C GLU A 257 -19.32 -13.96 33.98
N ALA A 258 -18.82 -15.16 33.68
CA ALA A 258 -18.72 -16.25 34.65
C ALA A 258 -17.60 -16.08 35.70
N VAL A 259 -16.62 -15.22 35.45
CA VAL A 259 -15.52 -14.95 36.40
C VAL A 259 -16.08 -14.29 37.66
N SER A 260 -15.83 -14.90 38.81
CA SER A 260 -16.33 -14.41 40.11
C SER A 260 -15.57 -13.16 40.57
N CYS A 261 -16.33 -12.12 40.95
CA CYS A 261 -15.84 -10.91 41.62
C CYS A 261 -16.81 -10.52 42.74
N PRO A 262 -16.85 -11.30 43.85
CA PRO A 262 -17.84 -11.10 44.94
C PRO A 262 -17.64 -9.73 45.59
N ASP A 263 -18.71 -8.97 45.74
CA ASP A 263 -18.70 -7.61 46.28
C ASP A 263 -17.71 -6.66 45.61
N GLY A 264 -17.46 -6.86 44.28
CA GLY A 264 -16.47 -6.10 43.52
C GLY A 264 -15.03 -6.46 43.85
N ARG A 265 -14.76 -7.52 44.61
CA ARG A 265 -13.39 -7.96 44.93
C ARG A 265 -12.86 -8.86 43.82
N ALA A 266 -11.74 -8.46 43.24
CA ALA A 266 -11.10 -9.22 42.16
C ALA A 266 -10.58 -10.57 42.67
N SER A 267 -11.03 -11.68 42.07
CA SER A 267 -10.40 -13.00 42.21
C SER A 267 -8.99 -13.03 41.61
N ASP A 268 -8.19 -14.04 41.93
CA ASP A 268 -6.85 -14.19 41.35
C ASP A 268 -6.94 -14.45 39.84
N GLN A 269 -7.96 -15.17 39.36
CA GLN A 269 -8.23 -15.32 37.93
C GLN A 269 -8.54 -13.97 37.29
N ALA A 270 -9.31 -13.09 37.89
CA ALA A 270 -9.60 -11.75 37.37
C ALA A 270 -8.33 -10.89 37.30
N LYS A 271 -7.43 -10.99 38.28
CA LYS A 271 -6.13 -10.29 38.24
C LYS A 271 -5.22 -10.81 37.14
N ILE A 272 -5.16 -12.12 36.89
CA ILE A 272 -4.40 -12.73 35.79
C ILE A 272 -4.97 -12.27 34.45
N LEU A 273 -6.28 -12.28 34.26
CA LEU A 273 -6.95 -11.82 33.05
C LEU A 273 -6.66 -10.34 32.77
N ARG A 274 -6.69 -9.47 33.78
CA ARG A 274 -6.25 -8.07 33.65
C ARG A 274 -4.81 -7.97 33.13
N ASN A 275 -3.90 -8.77 33.70
CA ASN A 275 -2.49 -8.75 33.29
C ASN A 275 -2.31 -9.22 31.83
N VAL A 276 -3.06 -10.26 31.41
CA VAL A 276 -3.06 -10.72 30.02
C VAL A 276 -3.59 -9.63 29.09
N PHE A 277 -4.70 -8.99 29.44
CA PHE A 277 -5.22 -7.87 28.65
C PHE A 277 -4.22 -6.72 28.53
N TYR A 278 -3.60 -6.31 29.63
CA TYR A 278 -2.63 -5.23 29.63
C TYR A 278 -1.39 -5.57 28.80
N LEU A 279 -0.70 -6.67 29.10
CA LEU A 279 0.60 -7.01 28.51
C LEU A 279 0.51 -7.42 27.02
N PHE A 280 -0.63 -7.92 26.57
CA PHE A 280 -0.76 -8.45 25.22
C PHE A 280 -1.67 -7.58 24.33
N PHE A 281 -2.81 -7.13 24.83
CA PHE A 281 -3.67 -6.27 24.02
C PHE A 281 -3.22 -4.80 24.09
N ILE A 282 -3.12 -4.21 25.28
CA ILE A 282 -2.81 -2.78 25.40
C ILE A 282 -1.40 -2.45 24.94
N GLU A 283 -0.41 -3.26 25.31
CA GLU A 283 0.98 -2.96 24.96
C GLU A 283 1.40 -3.40 23.53
N LYS A 284 0.76 -4.44 22.96
CA LYS A 284 1.22 -5.02 21.70
C LYS A 284 0.24 -4.88 20.54
N ILE A 285 -1.07 -5.07 20.76
CA ILE A 285 -2.08 -5.07 19.70
C ILE A 285 -2.66 -3.68 19.49
N GLN A 286 -3.04 -2.99 20.55
CA GLN A 286 -3.64 -1.66 20.46
C GLN A 286 -2.76 -0.61 19.75
N PRO A 287 -1.44 -0.56 19.94
CA PRO A 287 -0.57 0.35 19.18
C PRO A 287 -0.59 0.11 17.68
N VAL A 288 -0.72 -1.16 17.23
CA VAL A 288 -0.89 -1.49 15.81
C VAL A 288 -2.24 -0.98 15.29
N GLY A 289 -3.30 -1.10 16.09
CA GLY A 289 -4.58 -0.45 15.80
C GLY A 289 -4.46 1.07 15.64
N GLY A 290 -3.61 1.70 16.47
CA GLY A 290 -3.26 3.11 16.32
C GLY A 290 -2.63 3.45 14.96
N LEU A 291 -1.74 2.59 14.45
CA LEU A 291 -1.17 2.74 13.10
C LEU A 291 -2.23 2.58 12.00
N VAL A 292 -3.13 1.61 12.15
CA VAL A 292 -4.26 1.44 11.20
C VAL A 292 -5.08 2.73 11.11
N ASN A 293 -5.48 3.29 12.24
CA ASN A 293 -6.19 4.57 12.28
C ASN A 293 -5.39 5.70 11.64
N GLN A 294 -4.11 5.84 12.00
CA GLN A 294 -3.24 6.89 11.50
C GLN A 294 -3.14 6.88 9.97
N TYR A 295 -2.87 5.72 9.36
CA TYR A 295 -2.72 5.63 7.91
C TYR A 295 -4.04 5.61 7.16
N HIS A 296 -5.10 5.10 7.76
CA HIS A 296 -6.45 5.25 7.22
C HIS A 296 -6.79 6.73 7.03
N TYR A 297 -6.67 7.55 8.08
CA TYR A 297 -6.99 8.98 7.98
C TYR A 297 -6.01 9.78 7.11
N LYS A 298 -4.72 9.41 7.10
CA LYS A 298 -3.75 10.05 6.20
C LYS A 298 -4.05 9.80 4.72
N LEU A 299 -4.56 8.63 4.37
CA LEU A 299 -4.87 8.25 2.99
C LEU A 299 -6.31 8.62 2.58
N SER A 300 -7.21 8.94 3.51
CA SER A 300 -8.62 9.27 3.20
C SER A 300 -8.77 10.36 2.13
N PRO A 301 -8.01 11.48 2.14
CA PRO A 301 -8.12 12.51 1.09
C PRO A 301 -7.66 12.00 -0.29
N LEU A 302 -6.75 11.02 -0.34
CA LEU A 302 -6.34 10.38 -1.59
C LEU A 302 -7.49 9.53 -2.14
N TRP A 303 -8.08 8.68 -1.30
CA TRP A 303 -9.18 7.80 -1.69
C TRP A 303 -10.40 8.59 -2.14
N GLU A 304 -10.73 9.67 -1.46
CA GLU A 304 -11.81 10.57 -1.88
C GLU A 304 -11.58 11.11 -3.30
N LYS A 305 -10.36 11.57 -3.62
CA LYS A 305 -10.02 12.01 -4.97
C LYS A 305 -10.14 10.89 -5.99
N TRP A 306 -9.65 9.67 -5.68
CA TRP A 306 -9.71 8.55 -6.61
C TRP A 306 -11.13 8.04 -6.82
N LEU A 307 -11.96 7.99 -5.78
CA LEU A 307 -13.36 7.59 -5.87
C LEU A 307 -14.19 8.57 -6.72
N ASN A 308 -13.85 9.86 -6.69
CA ASN A 308 -14.49 10.89 -7.49
C ASN A 308 -13.88 11.08 -8.89
N GLU A 309 -12.75 10.44 -9.21
CA GLU A 309 -12.08 10.57 -10.50
C GLU A 309 -12.85 9.84 -11.63
N PRO A 310 -13.40 10.55 -12.63
CA PRO A 310 -14.24 9.90 -13.66
C PRO A 310 -13.52 8.87 -14.50
N SER A 311 -12.20 9.04 -14.71
CA SER A 311 -11.40 8.15 -15.54
C SER A 311 -11.06 6.81 -14.87
N LEU A 312 -11.17 6.68 -13.56
CA LEU A 312 -10.95 5.39 -12.90
C LEU A 312 -12.16 4.44 -13.05
N HIS A 313 -11.85 3.17 -13.32
CA HIS A 313 -12.88 2.15 -13.54
C HIS A 313 -13.70 1.87 -12.28
N LYS A 314 -15.01 1.66 -12.43
CA LYS A 314 -15.94 1.43 -11.32
C LYS A 314 -15.55 0.25 -10.43
N GLU A 315 -14.95 -0.81 -10.98
CA GLU A 315 -14.52 -1.99 -10.22
C GLU A 315 -13.35 -1.68 -9.29
N LEU A 316 -12.37 -0.84 -9.73
CA LEU A 316 -11.31 -0.36 -8.86
C LEU A 316 -11.87 0.52 -7.75
N LYS A 317 -12.79 1.43 -8.09
CA LYS A 317 -13.44 2.30 -7.09
C LYS A 317 -14.17 1.48 -6.03
N ARG A 318 -14.98 0.51 -6.45
CA ARG A 318 -15.68 -0.40 -5.52
C ARG A 318 -14.69 -1.16 -4.63
N TYR A 319 -13.59 -1.66 -5.20
CA TYR A 319 -12.55 -2.33 -4.42
C TYR A 319 -11.98 -1.41 -3.33
N ILE A 320 -11.62 -0.17 -3.68
CA ILE A 320 -11.11 0.83 -2.73
C ILE A 320 -12.17 1.18 -1.67
N GLU A 321 -13.40 1.43 -2.07
CA GLU A 321 -14.52 1.77 -1.19
C GLU A 321 -14.78 0.68 -0.15
N ASN A 322 -14.83 -0.58 -0.58
CA ASN A 322 -14.99 -1.72 0.33
C ASN A 322 -13.87 -1.78 1.38
N GLN A 323 -12.62 -1.51 1.01
CA GLN A 323 -11.50 -1.53 1.96
C GLN A 323 -11.50 -0.34 2.91
N THR A 324 -11.85 0.84 2.39
CA THR A 324 -11.70 2.11 3.12
C THR A 324 -12.93 2.49 3.93
N GLN A 325 -14.12 2.02 3.57
CA GLN A 325 -15.37 2.30 4.28
C GLN A 325 -15.84 1.07 5.07
N GLU A 326 -16.27 0.02 4.40
CA GLU A 326 -16.82 -1.17 5.07
C GLU A 326 -15.77 -1.89 5.93
N GLY A 327 -14.59 -2.14 5.37
CA GLY A 327 -13.51 -2.82 6.09
C GLY A 327 -13.02 -2.00 7.29
N PHE A 328 -12.94 -0.67 7.17
CA PHE A 328 -12.56 0.18 8.30
C PHE A 328 -13.66 0.25 9.37
N ALA A 329 -14.92 0.28 8.98
CA ALA A 329 -16.05 0.22 9.93
C ALA A 329 -16.02 -1.09 10.73
N GLN A 330 -15.88 -2.23 10.07
CA GLN A 330 -15.77 -3.55 10.72
C GLN A 330 -14.60 -3.60 11.73
N TYR A 331 -13.44 -3.08 11.33
CA TYR A 331 -12.28 -2.99 12.22
C TYR A 331 -12.55 -2.08 13.44
N SER A 332 -13.11 -0.90 13.20
CA SER A 332 -13.40 0.08 14.27
C SER A 332 -14.41 -0.50 15.30
N ASP A 333 -15.43 -1.19 14.80
CA ASP A 333 -16.45 -1.80 15.66
C ASP A 333 -15.89 -3.00 16.46
N ALA A 334 -15.04 -3.83 15.84
CA ALA A 334 -14.37 -4.92 16.53
C ALA A 334 -13.46 -4.40 17.65
N MET A 335 -12.65 -3.38 17.38
CA MET A 335 -11.79 -2.75 18.39
C MET A 335 -12.61 -2.15 19.54
N LYS A 336 -13.67 -1.41 19.23
CA LYS A 336 -14.55 -0.80 20.25
C LYS A 336 -15.25 -1.87 21.11
N SER A 337 -15.80 -2.90 20.49
CA SER A 337 -16.51 -3.97 21.16
C SER A 337 -15.58 -4.74 22.10
N HIS A 338 -14.36 -5.05 21.63
CA HIS A 338 -13.35 -5.74 22.44
C HIS A 338 -12.94 -4.91 23.67
N VAL A 339 -12.64 -3.63 23.49
CA VAL A 339 -12.29 -2.73 24.58
C VAL A 339 -13.46 -2.55 25.56
N SER A 340 -14.69 -2.39 25.06
CA SER A 340 -15.89 -2.25 25.89
C SER A 340 -16.14 -3.47 26.76
N LEU A 341 -15.98 -4.68 26.21
CA LEU A 341 -16.09 -5.94 26.97
C LEU A 341 -15.11 -5.96 28.15
N TRP A 342 -13.85 -5.61 27.91
CA TRP A 342 -12.84 -5.55 28.98
C TRP A 342 -13.11 -4.47 30.01
N GLN A 343 -13.56 -3.28 29.59
CA GLN A 343 -13.94 -2.20 30.51
C GLN A 343 -15.07 -2.63 31.45
N GLN A 344 -16.08 -3.32 30.91
CA GLN A 344 -17.20 -3.85 31.73
C GLN A 344 -16.71 -4.89 32.72
N PHE A 345 -15.89 -5.84 32.27
CA PHE A 345 -15.33 -6.87 33.15
C PHE A 345 -14.46 -6.27 34.27
N LEU A 346 -13.52 -5.41 33.93
CA LEU A 346 -12.61 -4.79 34.89
C LEU A 346 -13.36 -3.89 35.87
N GLY A 347 -14.32 -3.11 35.38
CA GLY A 347 -15.17 -2.27 36.22
C GLY A 347 -15.95 -3.06 37.26
N ARG A 348 -16.54 -4.22 36.88
CA ARG A 348 -17.26 -5.12 37.77
C ARG A 348 -16.35 -5.68 38.87
N CYS A 349 -15.08 -5.88 38.60
CA CYS A 349 -14.10 -6.44 39.52
C CYS A 349 -13.27 -5.37 40.28
N ASN A 350 -13.62 -4.08 40.18
CA ASN A 350 -12.83 -2.96 40.71
C ASN A 350 -11.34 -3.00 40.30
N LEU A 351 -11.07 -3.40 39.05
CA LEU A 351 -9.75 -3.45 38.47
C LEU A 351 -9.57 -2.31 37.45
N SER A 352 -8.36 -1.75 37.40
CA SER A 352 -7.95 -0.82 36.33
C SER A 352 -6.97 -1.52 35.37
N PRO A 353 -6.95 -1.18 34.09
CA PRO A 353 -5.98 -1.69 33.15
C PRO A 353 -4.63 -0.97 33.32
N VAL A 354 -3.94 -1.28 34.43
CA VAL A 354 -2.61 -0.73 34.75
C VAL A 354 -1.54 -1.81 34.64
N ALA A 355 -0.27 -1.39 34.47
CA ALA A 355 0.84 -2.31 34.49
C ALA A 355 0.83 -3.23 35.71
N PRO A 356 1.14 -4.53 35.57
CA PRO A 356 1.37 -5.41 36.70
C PRO A 356 2.49 -4.83 37.54
N GLY A 357 2.26 -4.72 38.88
CA GLY A 357 3.30 -4.30 39.82
C GLY A 357 4.29 -5.42 40.08
#